data_5970853e9abf000ec4e062e107c992e1
#
_entry.id   5970853e9abf000ec4e062e107c992e1
#
_cell.length_a   1.000
_cell.length_b   1.000
_cell.length_c   1.000
_cell.angle_alpha   90.00
_cell.angle_beta   90.00
_cell.angle_gamma   90.00
#
_symmetry.space_group_name_H-M   'P 1'
#
loop_
_entity.id
_entity.type
_entity.pdbx_description
1 polymer ?
#
loop_
_entity_poly.entity_id
_entity_poly.type
_entity_poly.pdbx_seq_one_letter_code
_entity_poly.pdbx_strand_id
1 'polypeptide(L)'
;MRRLSTLLCAAMLMLTAGTPAAHAAAPWFASSVGAATQVISVVGVGGSSAKMDVYQRTGAGWQPIGAGIPAFIGANGMAPQTHDGQMKTPMGVFTLDFAFGTEPNPGGGLPYVQVGPDHWWDGDMKSPTYNTMQVCKKEQCRFNTSLSAGTENLDIPQYRHAVVMGVNKARVPGNGGAFFVHSTDGGPTAGCVAIDDGTLVGIMRWLRPGALIAISK
;
A
#
# COMPACT_ATOMS: atom_id res chain seq x y z
N MET A 1 13.03 84.55 26.23
CA MET A 1 13.90 83.40 26.33
C MET A 1 12.99 82.17 26.30
N ARG A 2 12.82 81.53 25.12
CA ARG A 2 12.01 80.30 24.96
C ARG A 2 12.97 79.11 24.82
N ARG A 3 12.88 78.16 25.74
CA ARG A 3 13.67 76.93 25.69
C ARG A 3 12.91 75.90 24.82
N LEU A 4 13.53 75.43 23.72
CA LEU A 4 13.09 74.29 22.93
C LEU A 4 13.54 73.00 23.65
N SER A 5 12.60 72.10 23.99
CA SER A 5 12.87 70.76 24.47
C SER A 5 12.71 69.81 23.29
N THR A 6 13.80 69.21 22.90
CA THR A 6 13.84 68.13 21.86
C THR A 6 13.50 66.81 22.50
N LEU A 7 12.38 66.19 22.12
CA LEU A 7 12.05 64.78 22.44
C LEU A 7 12.77 63.90 21.45
N LEU A 8 13.66 63.00 21.96
CA LEU A 8 14.19 61.86 21.22
C LEU A 8 13.20 60.68 21.35
N CYS A 9 12.58 60.32 20.24
CA CYS A 9 11.85 59.02 20.14
C CYS A 9 12.84 57.89 19.81
N ALA A 10 13.12 57.02 20.78
CA ALA A 10 13.86 55.82 20.55
C ALA A 10 12.89 54.73 19.97
N ALA A 11 13.08 54.41 18.71
CA ALA A 11 12.35 53.25 18.08
C ALA A 11 12.99 51.94 18.52
N MET A 12 12.27 51.19 19.31
CA MET A 12 12.65 49.83 19.76
C MET A 12 12.30 48.83 18.67
N LEU A 13 13.30 48.34 17.90
CA LEU A 13 13.13 47.23 16.96
C LEU A 13 12.91 45.96 17.77
N MET A 14 11.67 45.42 17.77
CA MET A 14 11.41 44.06 18.26
C MET A 14 11.82 43.07 17.20
N LEU A 15 12.93 42.35 17.38
CA LEU A 15 13.25 41.14 16.65
C LEU A 15 12.29 40.04 17.10
N THR A 16 11.33 39.70 16.27
CA THR A 16 10.55 38.47 16.44
C THR A 16 11.41 37.28 16.01
N ALA A 17 12.01 36.60 16.99
CA ALA A 17 12.64 35.30 16.75
C ALA A 17 11.55 34.32 16.31
N GLY A 18 11.49 34.01 15.01
CA GLY A 18 10.65 32.96 14.48
C GLY A 18 11.06 31.62 15.11
N THR A 19 10.15 30.99 15.85
CA THR A 19 10.37 29.62 16.35
C THR A 19 10.60 28.69 15.16
N PRO A 20 11.71 27.90 15.13
CA PRO A 20 11.92 26.92 14.07
C PRO A 20 10.75 25.95 14.10
N ALA A 21 10.10 25.73 12.95
CA ALA A 21 9.08 24.71 12.80
C ALA A 21 9.72 23.36 13.17
N ALA A 22 9.20 22.70 14.19
CA ALA A 22 9.64 21.36 14.56
C ALA A 22 9.44 20.45 13.35
N HIS A 23 10.52 19.96 12.75
CA HIS A 23 10.45 18.95 11.71
C HIS A 23 9.85 17.69 12.35
N ALA A 24 8.71 17.24 11.83
CA ALA A 24 8.13 15.97 12.25
C ALA A 24 9.18 14.85 12.06
N ALA A 25 9.30 13.95 13.01
CA ALA A 25 10.22 12.82 12.91
C ALA A 25 9.95 12.06 11.61
N ALA A 26 11.03 11.63 10.94
CA ALA A 26 10.90 10.86 9.72
C ALA A 26 10.13 9.56 9.98
N PRO A 27 9.18 9.15 9.10
CA PRO A 27 8.48 7.89 9.25
C PRO A 27 9.46 6.70 9.29
N TRP A 28 9.08 5.63 9.97
CA TRP A 28 9.91 4.45 10.20
C TRP A 28 10.49 3.85 8.90
N PHE A 29 9.77 3.94 7.79
CA PHE A 29 10.16 3.40 6.48
C PHE A 29 11.14 4.32 5.71
N ALA A 30 11.34 5.56 6.13
CA ALA A 30 11.97 6.61 5.31
C ALA A 30 13.36 6.26 4.77
N SER A 31 14.15 5.50 5.54
CA SER A 31 15.49 5.04 5.13
C SER A 31 15.47 3.88 4.13
N SER A 32 14.33 3.18 3.98
CA SER A 32 14.21 1.94 3.20
C SER A 32 13.54 2.11 1.84
N VAL A 33 13.02 3.31 1.54
CA VAL A 33 12.18 3.56 0.34
C VAL A 33 12.90 4.37 -0.75
N GLY A 34 14.20 4.63 -0.60
CA GLY A 34 15.02 5.29 -1.62
C GLY A 34 14.41 6.60 -2.14
N ALA A 35 14.28 6.70 -3.47
CA ALA A 35 13.74 7.87 -4.16
C ALA A 35 12.21 7.89 -4.28
N ALA A 36 11.48 6.92 -3.72
CA ALA A 36 10.03 6.90 -3.79
C ALA A 36 9.43 8.18 -3.22
N THR A 37 8.38 8.67 -3.88
CA THR A 37 7.65 9.88 -3.46
C THR A 37 6.30 9.58 -2.82
N GLN A 38 5.81 8.34 -2.98
CA GLN A 38 4.53 7.87 -2.45
C GLN A 38 4.76 6.56 -1.70
N VAL A 39 4.29 6.49 -0.46
CA VAL A 39 4.38 5.28 0.37
C VAL A 39 3.05 5.04 1.08
N ILE A 40 2.56 3.81 0.96
CA ILE A 40 1.54 3.27 1.85
C ILE A 40 2.28 2.58 3.01
N SER A 41 2.05 2.99 4.23
CA SER A 41 2.60 2.38 5.44
C SER A 41 1.53 1.53 6.12
N VAL A 42 1.83 0.27 6.39
CA VAL A 42 0.93 -0.65 7.11
C VAL A 42 1.62 -1.13 8.37
N VAL A 43 1.05 -0.85 9.52
CA VAL A 43 1.61 -1.24 10.82
C VAL A 43 0.62 -2.15 11.55
N GLY A 44 1.06 -3.37 11.89
CA GLY A 44 0.27 -4.32 12.65
C GLY A 44 -0.07 -3.80 14.04
N VAL A 45 -1.32 -3.98 14.46
CA VAL A 45 -1.78 -3.59 15.82
C VAL A 45 -2.16 -4.79 16.68
N GLY A 46 -1.93 -6.00 16.16
CA GLY A 46 -2.19 -7.27 16.84
C GLY A 46 -3.17 -8.17 16.08
N GLY A 47 -3.01 -9.48 16.22
CA GLY A 47 -3.80 -10.47 15.49
C GLY A 47 -3.76 -10.24 13.98
N SER A 48 -4.93 -10.16 13.39
CA SER A 48 -5.14 -9.92 11.95
C SER A 48 -5.51 -8.45 11.63
N SER A 49 -5.21 -7.51 12.53
CA SER A 49 -5.53 -6.10 12.37
C SER A 49 -4.28 -5.25 12.18
N ALA A 50 -4.41 -4.18 11.39
CA ALA A 50 -3.37 -3.20 11.14
C ALA A 50 -3.96 -1.78 11.00
N LYS A 51 -3.09 -0.79 11.04
CA LYS A 51 -3.38 0.58 10.62
C LYS A 51 -2.59 0.90 9.35
N MET A 52 -3.25 1.52 8.41
CA MET A 52 -2.65 2.02 7.19
C MET A 52 -2.58 3.54 7.23
N ASP A 53 -1.42 4.07 6.88
CA ASP A 53 -1.21 5.50 6.63
C ASP A 53 -0.68 5.70 5.22
N VAL A 54 -0.95 6.84 4.63
CA VAL A 54 -0.57 7.18 3.26
C VAL A 54 0.28 8.43 3.27
N TYR A 55 1.47 8.37 2.68
CA TYR A 55 2.47 9.44 2.73
C TYR A 55 2.89 9.92 1.35
N GLN A 56 2.99 11.23 1.22
CA GLN A 56 3.59 11.92 0.08
C GLN A 56 4.91 12.56 0.50
N ARG A 57 6.00 12.31 -0.25
CA ARG A 57 7.25 13.05 -0.09
C ARG A 57 7.16 14.39 -0.82
N THR A 58 7.53 15.45 -0.12
CA THR A 58 7.61 16.83 -0.62
C THR A 58 8.99 17.41 -0.34
N GLY A 59 9.26 18.65 -0.75
CA GLY A 59 10.49 19.36 -0.36
C GLY A 59 10.65 19.56 1.16
N ALA A 60 9.54 19.51 1.90
CA ALA A 60 9.52 19.58 3.37
C ALA A 60 9.61 18.18 4.06
N GLY A 61 9.87 17.10 3.30
CA GLY A 61 9.94 15.75 3.80
C GLY A 61 8.63 14.95 3.59
N TRP A 62 8.44 13.91 4.38
CA TRP A 62 7.25 13.05 4.31
C TRP A 62 6.06 13.71 4.99
N GLN A 63 4.95 13.81 4.25
CA GLN A 63 3.69 14.35 4.73
C GLN A 63 2.61 13.26 4.72
N PRO A 64 1.92 12.99 5.84
CA PRO A 64 0.77 12.11 5.83
C PRO A 64 -0.39 12.80 5.10
N ILE A 65 -0.99 12.10 4.13
CA ILE A 65 -2.18 12.55 3.39
C ILE A 65 -3.42 11.71 3.75
N GLY A 66 -3.23 10.64 4.47
CA GLY A 66 -4.25 9.79 5.07
C GLY A 66 -3.62 9.00 6.21
N ALA A 67 -4.29 8.90 7.35
CA ALA A 67 -3.74 8.25 8.53
C ALA A 67 -4.81 7.48 9.32
N GLY A 68 -4.36 6.43 10.02
CA GLY A 68 -5.20 5.65 10.91
C GLY A 68 -6.27 4.82 10.21
N ILE A 69 -6.13 4.56 8.91
CA ILE A 69 -7.09 3.77 8.13
C ILE A 69 -7.09 2.34 8.67
N PRO A 70 -8.25 1.82 9.13
CA PRO A 70 -8.35 0.43 9.58
C PRO A 70 -8.06 -0.53 8.43
N ALA A 71 -7.25 -1.56 8.70
CA ALA A 71 -6.91 -2.58 7.73
C ALA A 71 -6.97 -3.98 8.36
N PHE A 72 -7.40 -4.96 7.58
CA PHE A 72 -7.25 -6.36 7.88
C PHE A 72 -6.02 -6.91 7.16
N ILE A 73 -5.35 -7.85 7.81
CA ILE A 73 -4.16 -8.53 7.30
C ILE A 73 -4.34 -10.04 7.43
N GLY A 74 -3.32 -10.80 7.11
CA GLY A 74 -3.35 -12.25 7.20
C GLY A 74 -3.90 -12.77 8.52
N ALA A 75 -4.75 -13.80 8.48
CA ALA A 75 -5.38 -14.39 9.66
C ALA A 75 -4.37 -14.79 10.74
N ASN A 76 -3.15 -15.15 10.33
CA ASN A 76 -2.04 -15.51 11.21
C ASN A 76 -1.05 -14.34 11.42
N GLY A 77 -1.47 -13.09 11.20
CA GLY A 77 -0.68 -11.88 11.39
C GLY A 77 0.34 -11.63 10.29
N MET A 78 1.54 -11.20 10.66
CA MET A 78 2.63 -10.81 9.74
C MET A 78 3.86 -11.67 9.92
N ALA A 79 4.68 -11.80 8.86
CA ALA A 79 5.99 -12.47 8.92
C ALA A 79 7.02 -11.75 8.04
N PRO A 80 8.32 -11.73 8.43
CA PRO A 80 9.39 -11.16 7.61
C PRO A 80 9.65 -11.98 6.34
N GLN A 81 9.28 -13.26 6.36
CA GLN A 81 9.36 -14.17 5.24
C GLN A 81 8.04 -14.93 5.14
N THR A 82 7.44 -14.95 3.96
CA THR A 82 6.17 -15.65 3.72
C THR A 82 6.42 -16.93 2.93
N HIS A 83 5.49 -17.88 3.09
CA HIS A 83 5.41 -19.11 2.32
C HIS A 83 3.96 -19.33 1.90
N ASP A 84 3.75 -20.08 0.84
CA ASP A 84 2.41 -20.43 0.39
C ASP A 84 1.60 -21.09 1.52
N GLY A 85 0.34 -20.70 1.67
CA GLY A 85 -0.58 -21.24 2.66
C GLY A 85 -0.38 -20.79 4.12
N GLN A 86 0.60 -19.91 4.43
CA GLN A 86 0.82 -19.46 5.81
C GLN A 86 -0.25 -18.51 6.36
N MET A 87 -1.06 -17.90 5.50
CA MET A 87 -2.06 -16.88 5.87
C MET A 87 -1.44 -15.72 6.67
N LYS A 88 -0.23 -15.28 6.28
CA LYS A 88 0.50 -14.17 6.90
C LYS A 88 0.81 -13.09 5.87
N THR A 89 0.66 -11.84 6.28
CA THR A 89 1.05 -10.69 5.47
C THR A 89 2.58 -10.50 5.52
N PRO A 90 3.25 -10.34 4.36
CA PRO A 90 4.69 -10.13 4.32
C PRO A 90 5.08 -8.79 4.94
N MET A 91 6.13 -8.79 5.77
CA MET A 91 6.78 -7.57 6.25
C MET A 91 7.90 -7.17 5.30
N GLY A 92 8.08 -5.87 5.10
CA GLY A 92 9.11 -5.34 4.20
C GLY A 92 8.63 -4.14 3.40
N VAL A 93 9.39 -3.80 2.38
CA VAL A 93 9.05 -2.74 1.42
C VAL A 93 8.88 -3.37 0.04
N PHE A 94 7.74 -3.15 -0.57
CA PHE A 94 7.37 -3.75 -1.85
C PHE A 94 6.91 -2.68 -2.84
N THR A 95 7.07 -2.95 -4.13
CA THR A 95 6.49 -2.13 -5.19
C THR A 95 4.97 -2.30 -5.25
N LEU A 96 4.29 -1.30 -5.79
CA LEU A 96 2.90 -1.39 -6.22
C LEU A 96 2.91 -1.43 -7.76
N ASP A 97 2.73 -2.62 -8.32
CA ASP A 97 3.07 -2.86 -9.72
C ASP A 97 1.96 -2.44 -10.69
N PHE A 98 0.74 -2.87 -10.46
CA PHE A 98 -0.44 -2.51 -11.22
C PHE A 98 -1.70 -2.73 -10.37
N ALA A 99 -2.83 -2.26 -10.88
CA ALA A 99 -4.11 -2.43 -10.23
C ALA A 99 -5.06 -3.27 -11.08
N PHE A 100 -6.02 -3.89 -10.44
CA PHE A 100 -7.08 -4.63 -11.12
C PHE A 100 -8.39 -4.56 -10.32
N GLY A 101 -9.47 -5.04 -10.91
CA GLY A 101 -10.74 -5.19 -10.22
C GLY A 101 -11.87 -5.60 -11.13
N THR A 102 -12.97 -6.09 -10.54
CA THR A 102 -14.21 -6.40 -11.27
C THR A 102 -14.93 -5.12 -11.68
N GLU A 103 -14.76 -4.03 -10.92
CA GLU A 103 -15.31 -2.70 -11.22
C GLU A 103 -14.45 -1.96 -12.26
N PRO A 104 -15.00 -0.95 -12.93
CA PRO A 104 -14.26 -0.12 -13.87
C PRO A 104 -13.07 0.60 -13.22
N ASN A 105 -12.05 0.93 -14.05
CA ASN A 105 -10.88 1.70 -13.60
C ASN A 105 -11.31 2.99 -12.90
N PRO A 106 -10.94 3.20 -11.62
CA PRO A 106 -11.33 4.39 -10.87
C PRO A 106 -10.59 5.67 -11.29
N GLY A 107 -9.65 5.62 -12.25
CA GLY A 107 -8.88 6.76 -12.72
C GLY A 107 -7.56 6.97 -11.98
N GLY A 108 -6.83 5.90 -11.71
CA GLY A 108 -5.49 5.94 -11.10
C GLY A 108 -4.35 6.18 -12.10
N GLY A 109 -3.12 6.35 -11.58
CA GLY A 109 -1.89 6.44 -12.39
C GLY A 109 -1.20 5.10 -12.64
N LEU A 110 -1.55 4.04 -11.92
CA LEU A 110 -1.05 2.70 -12.18
C LEU A 110 -1.80 2.06 -13.37
N PRO A 111 -1.16 1.17 -14.14
CA PRO A 111 -1.88 0.34 -15.10
C PRO A 111 -3.03 -0.39 -14.42
N TYR A 112 -4.15 -0.54 -15.11
CA TYR A 112 -5.35 -1.19 -14.58
C TYR A 112 -5.85 -2.27 -15.52
N VAL A 113 -6.21 -3.42 -14.95
CA VAL A 113 -6.85 -4.53 -15.65
C VAL A 113 -8.26 -4.73 -15.07
N GLN A 114 -9.30 -4.51 -15.86
CA GLN A 114 -10.63 -4.95 -15.46
C GLN A 114 -10.73 -6.46 -15.63
N VAL A 115 -11.01 -7.15 -14.53
CA VAL A 115 -11.03 -8.61 -14.48
C VAL A 115 -12.47 -9.17 -14.59
N GLY A 116 -12.57 -10.42 -14.96
CA GLY A 116 -13.82 -11.18 -15.05
C GLY A 116 -13.55 -12.67 -14.91
N PRO A 117 -14.51 -13.55 -15.23
CA PRO A 117 -14.49 -14.99 -14.89
C PRO A 117 -13.26 -15.77 -15.39
N ASP A 118 -12.64 -15.30 -16.47
CA ASP A 118 -11.49 -15.97 -17.08
C ASP A 118 -10.13 -15.44 -16.57
N HIS A 119 -10.14 -14.53 -15.56
CA HIS A 119 -8.93 -13.98 -14.97
C HIS A 119 -8.56 -14.74 -13.69
N TRP A 120 -7.30 -15.13 -13.62
CA TRP A 120 -6.75 -15.94 -12.54
C TRP A 120 -5.44 -15.37 -12.04
N TRP A 121 -5.17 -15.54 -10.75
CA TRP A 121 -3.80 -15.44 -10.24
C TRP A 121 -3.28 -16.86 -10.06
N ASP A 122 -2.28 -17.22 -10.86
CA ASP A 122 -1.72 -18.57 -10.83
C ASP A 122 -0.87 -18.78 -9.57
N GLY A 123 -1.36 -19.59 -8.66
CA GLY A 123 -0.67 -19.98 -7.42
C GLY A 123 -0.11 -21.41 -7.47
N ASP A 124 -0.24 -22.10 -8.61
CA ASP A 124 0.28 -23.47 -8.75
C ASP A 124 1.82 -23.47 -8.78
N MET A 125 2.44 -23.91 -7.69
CA MET A 125 3.91 -23.97 -7.55
C MET A 125 4.61 -24.83 -8.62
N LYS A 126 3.86 -25.63 -9.38
CA LYS A 126 4.39 -26.44 -10.50
C LYS A 126 4.26 -25.74 -11.84
N SER A 127 3.56 -24.60 -11.88
CA SER A 127 3.32 -23.84 -13.09
C SER A 127 4.51 -22.94 -13.45
N PRO A 128 4.87 -22.82 -14.74
CA PRO A 128 5.86 -21.85 -15.19
C PRO A 128 5.37 -20.40 -15.07
N THR A 129 4.06 -20.18 -14.87
CA THR A 129 3.43 -18.88 -14.69
C THR A 129 3.04 -18.59 -13.24
N TYR A 130 3.58 -19.38 -12.28
CA TYR A 130 3.39 -19.17 -10.85
C TYR A 130 3.58 -17.71 -10.44
N ASN A 131 2.71 -17.22 -9.57
CA ASN A 131 2.67 -15.85 -9.07
C ASN A 131 2.53 -14.78 -10.17
N THR A 132 1.65 -15.05 -11.14
CA THR A 132 1.28 -14.06 -12.18
C THR A 132 -0.21 -14.12 -12.50
N MET A 133 -0.74 -12.99 -13.01
CA MET A 133 -2.08 -12.96 -13.59
C MET A 133 -2.11 -13.70 -14.92
N GLN A 134 -3.14 -14.51 -15.12
CA GLN A 134 -3.38 -15.28 -16.34
C GLN A 134 -4.81 -15.08 -16.82
N VAL A 135 -5.03 -15.24 -18.14
CA VAL A 135 -6.35 -15.15 -18.74
C VAL A 135 -6.61 -16.42 -19.55
N CYS A 136 -7.52 -17.25 -19.07
CA CYS A 136 -7.92 -18.49 -19.72
C CYS A 136 -9.28 -18.96 -19.20
N LYS A 137 -10.05 -19.63 -20.03
CA LYS A 137 -11.20 -20.40 -19.53
C LYS A 137 -10.70 -21.48 -18.61
N LYS A 138 -11.41 -21.74 -17.52
CA LYS A 138 -10.99 -22.67 -16.45
C LYS A 138 -10.44 -24.01 -16.97
N GLU A 139 -11.12 -24.58 -17.97
CA GLU A 139 -10.76 -25.88 -18.55
C GLU A 139 -9.59 -25.83 -19.54
N GLN A 140 -9.15 -24.62 -19.90
CA GLN A 140 -8.07 -24.38 -20.87
C GLN A 140 -6.80 -23.83 -20.22
N CYS A 141 -6.84 -23.53 -18.91
CA CYS A 141 -5.68 -23.06 -18.18
C CYS A 141 -4.60 -24.16 -18.10
N ARG A 142 -3.34 -23.76 -18.22
CA ARG A 142 -2.18 -24.67 -18.18
C ARG A 142 -1.59 -24.85 -16.79
N PHE A 143 -2.36 -24.53 -15.77
CA PHE A 143 -2.02 -24.63 -14.36
C PHE A 143 -3.24 -25.15 -13.58
N ASN A 144 -3.03 -25.60 -12.36
CA ASN A 144 -4.12 -26.07 -11.52
C ASN A 144 -4.93 -24.88 -10.99
N THR A 145 -6.19 -24.76 -11.40
CA THR A 145 -7.11 -23.66 -11.04
C THR A 145 -7.81 -23.86 -9.70
N SER A 146 -7.44 -24.87 -8.90
CA SER A 146 -8.05 -25.09 -7.59
C SER A 146 -7.45 -24.17 -6.52
N LEU A 147 -8.27 -23.76 -5.55
CA LEU A 147 -7.80 -23.03 -4.36
C LEU A 147 -6.76 -23.84 -3.57
N SER A 148 -6.84 -25.16 -3.57
CA SER A 148 -5.85 -26.02 -2.91
C SER A 148 -4.45 -25.96 -3.56
N ALA A 149 -4.36 -25.51 -4.81
CA ALA A 149 -3.08 -25.22 -5.47
C ALA A 149 -2.59 -23.78 -5.21
N GLY A 150 -3.33 -22.98 -4.45
CA GLY A 150 -3.04 -21.58 -4.20
C GLY A 150 -3.49 -20.63 -5.32
N THR A 151 -4.15 -21.17 -6.36
CA THR A 151 -4.67 -20.37 -7.49
C THR A 151 -5.99 -19.69 -7.11
N GLU A 152 -6.12 -18.41 -7.47
CA GLU A 152 -7.32 -17.64 -7.19
C GLU A 152 -7.99 -17.19 -8.49
N ASN A 153 -9.32 -17.34 -8.58
CA ASN A 153 -10.09 -16.60 -9.57
C ASN A 153 -10.22 -15.15 -9.12
N LEU A 154 -9.99 -14.20 -10.03
CA LEU A 154 -9.99 -12.77 -9.68
C LEU A 154 -11.39 -12.12 -9.80
N ASP A 155 -12.39 -12.85 -10.25
CA ASP A 155 -13.79 -12.41 -10.32
C ASP A 155 -14.53 -12.74 -9.02
N ILE A 156 -14.13 -12.09 -7.93
CA ILE A 156 -14.73 -12.26 -6.61
C ILE A 156 -15.04 -10.92 -5.96
N PRO A 157 -16.03 -10.85 -5.03
CA PRO A 157 -16.45 -9.59 -4.40
C PRO A 157 -15.35 -8.81 -3.68
N GLN A 158 -14.33 -9.49 -3.13
CA GLN A 158 -13.20 -8.85 -2.46
C GLN A 158 -12.28 -8.11 -3.44
N TYR A 159 -12.32 -8.46 -4.71
CA TYR A 159 -11.50 -7.84 -5.76
C TYR A 159 -12.29 -6.84 -6.61
N ARG A 160 -13.27 -6.12 -5.99
CA ARG A 160 -13.91 -4.96 -6.65
C ARG A 160 -12.85 -3.98 -7.14
N HIS A 161 -11.88 -3.70 -6.28
CA HIS A 161 -10.64 -3.00 -6.57
C HIS A 161 -9.48 -3.67 -5.85
N ALA A 162 -8.33 -3.74 -6.49
CA ALA A 162 -7.12 -4.30 -5.92
C ALA A 162 -5.86 -3.67 -6.51
N VAL A 163 -4.77 -3.66 -5.74
CA VAL A 163 -3.43 -3.23 -6.17
C VAL A 163 -2.44 -4.34 -5.85
N VAL A 164 -1.67 -4.76 -6.84
CA VAL A 164 -0.69 -5.84 -6.71
C VAL A 164 0.53 -5.35 -5.94
N MET A 165 0.87 -6.04 -4.87
CA MET A 165 2.14 -5.87 -4.15
C MET A 165 3.21 -6.74 -4.81
N GLY A 166 4.36 -6.16 -5.13
CA GLY A 166 5.48 -6.82 -5.79
C GLY A 166 6.25 -7.76 -4.87
N VAL A 167 5.52 -8.65 -4.18
CA VAL A 167 6.11 -9.69 -3.32
C VAL A 167 6.52 -10.88 -4.20
N ASN A 168 7.68 -11.48 -3.89
CA ASN A 168 8.20 -12.64 -4.63
C ASN A 168 8.23 -12.43 -6.17
N LYS A 169 8.72 -11.27 -6.61
CA LYS A 169 8.83 -10.95 -8.06
C LYS A 169 9.71 -11.93 -8.83
N ALA A 170 10.62 -12.62 -8.16
CA ALA A 170 11.41 -13.70 -8.76
C ALA A 170 10.58 -14.96 -9.03
N ARG A 171 9.34 -15.01 -8.55
CA ARG A 171 8.39 -16.12 -8.72
C ARG A 171 8.97 -17.46 -8.26
N VAL A 172 9.64 -17.45 -7.12
CA VAL A 172 10.21 -18.67 -6.51
C VAL A 172 9.05 -19.45 -5.86
N PRO A 173 8.72 -20.66 -6.34
CA PRO A 173 7.67 -21.47 -5.74
C PRO A 173 7.94 -21.74 -4.25
N GLY A 174 6.93 -21.66 -3.43
CA GLY A 174 7.05 -21.84 -1.98
C GLY A 174 7.27 -20.54 -1.20
N ASN A 175 7.65 -19.41 -1.86
CA ASN A 175 7.91 -18.14 -1.17
C ASN A 175 6.67 -17.23 -1.08
N GLY A 176 5.50 -17.77 -1.35
CA GLY A 176 4.23 -17.04 -1.32
C GLY A 176 3.98 -16.22 -2.59
N GLY A 177 2.72 -15.99 -2.86
CA GLY A 177 2.23 -15.21 -4.01
C GLY A 177 0.85 -14.64 -3.75
N ALA A 178 0.24 -14.01 -4.75
CA ALA A 178 -1.10 -13.43 -4.67
C ALA A 178 -1.27 -12.42 -3.52
N PHE A 179 -0.33 -11.50 -3.34
CA PHE A 179 -0.43 -10.46 -2.32
C PHE A 179 -0.93 -9.14 -2.90
N PHE A 180 -2.06 -8.67 -2.39
CA PHE A 180 -2.75 -7.47 -2.88
C PHE A 180 -3.13 -6.54 -1.74
N VAL A 181 -3.32 -5.26 -2.05
CA VAL A 181 -4.19 -4.38 -1.27
C VAL A 181 -5.55 -4.41 -1.94
N HIS A 182 -6.62 -4.83 -1.26
CA HIS A 182 -7.94 -5.03 -1.87
C HIS A 182 -9.10 -4.56 -0.99
N SER A 183 -10.32 -4.58 -1.52
CA SER A 183 -11.54 -4.22 -0.80
C SER A 183 -11.84 -5.25 0.29
N THR A 184 -12.15 -4.77 1.51
CA THR A 184 -12.49 -5.66 2.64
C THR A 184 -13.91 -6.20 2.55
N ASP A 185 -14.12 -7.39 3.08
CA ASP A 185 -15.42 -7.98 3.43
C ASP A 185 -15.69 -7.95 4.95
N GLY A 186 -14.82 -7.27 5.72
CA GLY A 186 -14.94 -7.12 7.16
C GLY A 186 -14.17 -8.17 7.98
N GLY A 187 -13.28 -8.97 7.35
CA GLY A 187 -12.55 -10.04 8.02
C GLY A 187 -11.07 -10.12 7.66
N PRO A 188 -10.32 -11.02 8.32
CA PRO A 188 -8.92 -11.30 8.03
C PRO A 188 -8.74 -11.90 6.64
N THR A 189 -7.52 -11.75 6.08
CA THR A 189 -7.15 -12.20 4.74
C THR A 189 -6.30 -13.49 4.77
N ALA A 190 -6.01 -14.03 3.61
CA ALA A 190 -5.01 -15.09 3.45
C ALA A 190 -3.55 -14.57 3.48
N GLY A 191 -3.36 -13.25 3.52
CA GLY A 191 -2.05 -12.60 3.53
C GLY A 191 -2.05 -11.21 2.91
N CYS A 192 -3.09 -10.86 2.19
CA CYS A 192 -3.33 -9.53 1.62
C CYS A 192 -3.52 -8.46 2.70
N VAL A 193 -3.59 -7.22 2.29
CA VAL A 193 -4.04 -6.08 3.10
C VAL A 193 -5.41 -5.66 2.58
N ALA A 194 -6.46 -5.70 3.42
CA ALA A 194 -7.81 -5.35 3.02
C ALA A 194 -8.30 -4.10 3.75
N ILE A 195 -8.87 -3.15 3.01
CA ILE A 195 -9.40 -1.88 3.53
C ILE A 195 -10.77 -1.57 2.92
N ASP A 196 -11.44 -0.55 3.43
CA ASP A 196 -12.68 -0.03 2.84
C ASP A 196 -12.50 0.30 1.36
N ASP A 197 -13.47 -0.12 0.52
CA ASP A 197 -13.42 0.05 -0.93
C ASP A 197 -13.34 1.52 -1.36
N GLY A 198 -14.16 2.38 -0.77
CA GLY A 198 -14.16 3.81 -1.10
C GLY A 198 -12.81 4.47 -0.78
N THR A 199 -12.20 4.09 0.33
CA THR A 199 -10.85 4.53 0.73
C THR A 199 -9.80 4.00 -0.25
N LEU A 200 -9.89 2.72 -0.64
CA LEU A 200 -8.98 2.13 -1.62
C LEU A 200 -9.06 2.84 -2.97
N VAL A 201 -10.26 3.13 -3.47
CA VAL A 201 -10.47 3.91 -4.70
C VAL A 201 -9.81 5.29 -4.61
N GLY A 202 -9.94 5.98 -3.47
CA GLY A 202 -9.24 7.25 -3.23
C GLY A 202 -7.72 7.12 -3.32
N ILE A 203 -7.16 6.09 -2.70
CA ILE A 203 -5.73 5.77 -2.75
C ILE A 203 -5.30 5.43 -4.19
N MET A 204 -6.05 4.61 -4.92
CA MET A 204 -5.72 4.23 -6.30
C MET A 204 -5.66 5.45 -7.22
N ARG A 205 -6.55 6.42 -7.07
CA ARG A 205 -6.53 7.69 -7.84
C ARG A 205 -5.27 8.51 -7.57
N TRP A 206 -4.77 8.44 -6.36
CA TRP A 206 -3.55 9.15 -5.95
C TRP A 206 -2.27 8.42 -6.38
N LEU A 207 -2.24 7.08 -6.41
CA LEU A 207 -1.05 6.28 -6.73
C LEU A 207 -0.46 6.63 -8.10
N ARG A 208 0.87 6.63 -8.17
CA ARG A 208 1.65 6.82 -9.41
C ARG A 208 2.71 5.71 -9.51
N PRO A 209 3.23 5.43 -10.72
CA PRO A 209 4.36 4.52 -10.90
C PRO A 209 5.54 4.87 -9.99
N GLY A 210 6.11 3.88 -9.34
CA GLY A 210 7.18 4.05 -8.34
C GLY A 210 6.69 4.21 -6.90
N ALA A 211 5.37 4.19 -6.66
CA ALA A 211 4.82 4.08 -5.31
C ALA A 211 5.22 2.76 -4.64
N LEU A 212 5.41 2.79 -3.33
CA LEU A 212 5.77 1.63 -2.52
C LEU A 212 4.75 1.38 -1.41
N ILE A 213 4.73 0.15 -0.93
CA ILE A 213 4.08 -0.22 0.32
C ILE A 213 5.13 -0.72 1.30
N ALA A 214 5.09 -0.19 2.53
CA ALA A 214 5.98 -0.55 3.63
C ALA A 214 5.16 -1.18 4.76
N ILE A 215 5.49 -2.40 5.16
CA ILE A 215 4.71 -3.22 6.09
C ILE A 215 5.58 -3.64 7.27
N SER A 216 5.14 -3.39 8.50
CA SER A 216 5.83 -3.77 9.74
C SER A 216 4.85 -4.09 10.87
N LYS A 217 5.37 -4.62 11.98
CA LYS A 217 4.67 -4.75 13.27
C LYS A 217 4.83 -3.49 14.08
#